data_27cfeb49cbb31ed32848bea602889693
#
_entry.id   27cfeb49cbb31ed32848bea602889693
#
_cell.length_a   1.000
_cell.length_b   1.000
_cell.length_c   1.000
_cell.angle_alpha   90.00
_cell.angle_beta   90.00
_cell.angle_gamma   90.00
#
_symmetry.space_group_name_H-M   'P 1'
#
loop_
_entity.id
_entity.type
_entity.pdbx_description
1 polymer ?
#
loop_
_entity_poly.entity_id
_entity_poly.type
_entity_poly.pdbx_seq_one_letter_code
_entity_poly.pdbx_strand_id
1 'polypeptide(L)'
;MASGKLEALALHLISILKTDIEHYCDLETVDGNAIVANDGSLASVVKFNGTKSVLGRDQFERMIQLMDQSLSVYFGSKGHQLQVVFKRDLDATATLESNAVQQRVTADRLKLAVHDLIDEGIAKYQEYVYDEECYLVFWSRPILLDPSETRMARNEVNAFRKDHDWPTMRNAQNLLRPIRYLYDRHQAYVAKVCDLSLIHI
;
A
#
# COMPACT_ATOMS: atom_id res chain seq x y z
N MET A 1 -27.94 -42.73 -6.89
CA MET A 1 -26.54 -42.42 -6.57
C MET A 1 -25.72 -41.80 -7.71
N ALA A 2 -26.14 -41.85 -8.97
CA ALA A 2 -25.41 -41.23 -10.09
C ALA A 2 -25.68 -39.70 -10.25
N SER A 3 -26.87 -39.24 -9.82
CA SER A 3 -27.27 -37.80 -9.96
C SER A 3 -26.37 -36.84 -9.17
N GLY A 4 -26.03 -37.17 -7.91
CA GLY A 4 -25.24 -36.28 -7.09
C GLY A 4 -23.76 -36.09 -7.52
N LYS A 5 -23.22 -37.10 -8.26
CA LYS A 5 -21.85 -36.97 -8.82
C LYS A 5 -21.82 -36.06 -10.06
N LEU A 6 -22.89 -36.07 -10.85
CA LEU A 6 -23.05 -35.21 -12.02
C LEU A 6 -23.30 -33.75 -11.61
N GLU A 7 -24.09 -33.53 -10.57
CA GLU A 7 -24.30 -32.20 -9.98
C GLU A 7 -23.00 -31.62 -9.38
N ALA A 8 -22.26 -32.43 -8.64
CA ALA A 8 -20.96 -32.02 -8.09
C ALA A 8 -19.95 -31.68 -9.18
N LEU A 9 -19.95 -32.42 -10.27
CA LEU A 9 -19.08 -32.19 -11.45
C LEU A 9 -19.51 -30.93 -12.21
N ALA A 10 -20.80 -30.70 -12.36
CA ALA A 10 -21.33 -29.47 -12.98
C ALA A 10 -21.04 -28.24 -12.15
N LEU A 11 -21.21 -28.28 -10.81
CA LEU A 11 -20.86 -27.19 -9.89
C LEU A 11 -19.37 -26.91 -9.90
N HIS A 12 -18.53 -27.94 -10.01
CA HIS A 12 -17.08 -27.79 -10.12
C HIS A 12 -16.67 -27.15 -11.45
N LEU A 13 -17.30 -27.52 -12.57
CA LEU A 13 -17.09 -26.89 -13.87
C LEU A 13 -17.56 -25.42 -13.87
N ILE A 14 -18.71 -25.13 -13.26
CA ILE A 14 -19.23 -23.77 -13.12
C ILE A 14 -18.29 -22.93 -12.24
N SER A 15 -17.70 -23.48 -11.18
CA SER A 15 -16.73 -22.78 -10.34
C SER A 15 -15.42 -22.46 -11.07
N ILE A 16 -15.01 -23.32 -12.00
CA ILE A 16 -13.83 -23.09 -12.85
C ILE A 16 -14.11 -22.02 -13.92
N LEU A 17 -15.36 -21.93 -14.38
CA LEU A 17 -15.77 -20.94 -15.39
C LEU A 17 -16.21 -19.59 -14.80
N LYS A 18 -16.45 -19.53 -13.48
CA LYS A 18 -16.65 -18.27 -12.80
C LYS A 18 -15.30 -17.56 -12.70
N THR A 19 -15.13 -16.55 -13.52
CA THR A 19 -14.10 -15.53 -13.35
C THR A 19 -14.51 -14.65 -12.16
N ASP A 20 -14.13 -15.08 -10.97
CA ASP A 20 -14.31 -14.25 -9.79
C ASP A 20 -13.37 -13.03 -9.88
N ILE A 21 -13.80 -11.91 -9.28
CA ILE A 21 -12.99 -10.68 -9.13
C ILE A 21 -11.58 -10.99 -8.59
N GLU A 22 -11.42 -12.05 -7.80
CA GLU A 22 -10.15 -12.59 -7.32
C GLU A 22 -9.15 -12.92 -8.45
N HIS A 23 -9.61 -13.26 -9.64
CA HIS A 23 -8.75 -13.51 -10.81
C HIS A 23 -8.12 -12.24 -11.38
N TYR A 24 -8.69 -11.07 -11.08
CA TYR A 24 -8.20 -9.77 -11.52
C TYR A 24 -7.44 -9.03 -10.41
N CYS A 25 -7.44 -9.58 -9.19
CA CYS A 25 -6.72 -9.02 -8.07
C CYS A 25 -5.42 -9.82 -7.84
N ASP A 26 -4.28 -9.18 -8.06
CA ASP A 26 -2.97 -9.78 -7.80
C ASP A 26 -2.63 -9.86 -6.30
N LEU A 27 -3.50 -9.35 -5.44
CA LEU A 27 -3.32 -9.32 -3.99
C LEU A 27 -3.97 -10.56 -3.38
N GLU A 28 -3.21 -11.31 -2.58
CA GLU A 28 -3.67 -12.58 -1.99
C GLU A 28 -4.02 -12.44 -0.52
N THR A 29 -3.16 -11.81 0.26
CA THR A 29 -3.34 -11.70 1.72
C THR A 29 -2.54 -10.54 2.29
N VAL A 30 -2.68 -10.33 3.60
CA VAL A 30 -1.92 -9.34 4.36
C VAL A 30 -1.15 -10.06 5.47
N ASP A 31 0.12 -9.73 5.63
CA ASP A 31 0.97 -10.20 6.73
C ASP A 31 1.63 -8.98 7.41
N GLY A 32 1.20 -8.71 8.66
CA GLY A 32 1.63 -7.52 9.37
C GLY A 32 1.31 -6.23 8.62
N ASN A 33 2.34 -5.48 8.22
CA ASN A 33 2.24 -4.22 7.49
C ASN A 33 2.46 -4.38 5.99
N ALA A 34 2.55 -5.61 5.50
CA ALA A 34 2.79 -5.90 4.10
C ALA A 34 1.60 -6.63 3.47
N ILE A 35 1.23 -6.23 2.28
CA ILE A 35 0.30 -6.92 1.40
C ILE A 35 1.11 -7.93 0.60
N VAL A 36 0.61 -9.14 0.50
CA VAL A 36 1.23 -10.24 -0.23
C VAL A 36 0.51 -10.43 -1.56
N ALA A 37 1.25 -10.36 -2.64
CA ALA A 37 0.72 -10.63 -3.97
C ALA A 37 0.79 -12.13 -4.33
N ASN A 38 0.02 -12.54 -5.33
CA ASN A 38 -0.07 -13.92 -5.82
C ASN A 38 1.27 -14.51 -6.27
N ASP A 39 2.20 -13.67 -6.73
CA ASP A 39 3.55 -14.07 -7.14
C ASP A 39 4.54 -14.15 -5.97
N GLY A 40 4.08 -13.87 -4.74
CA GLY A 40 4.91 -13.76 -3.55
C GLY A 40 5.63 -12.42 -3.38
N SER A 41 5.31 -11.42 -4.18
CA SER A 41 5.78 -10.05 -3.98
C SER A 41 5.15 -9.44 -2.74
N LEU A 42 5.90 -8.59 -2.04
CA LEU A 42 5.43 -7.80 -0.90
C LEU A 42 5.20 -6.36 -1.31
N ALA A 43 4.10 -5.79 -0.83
CA ALA A 43 3.80 -4.38 -0.99
C ALA A 43 3.45 -3.72 0.35
N SER A 44 4.01 -2.55 0.61
CA SER A 44 3.58 -1.68 1.72
C SER A 44 3.14 -0.33 1.19
N VAL A 45 2.06 0.21 1.78
CA VAL A 45 1.48 1.48 1.37
C VAL A 45 1.68 2.50 2.48
N VAL A 46 2.25 3.63 2.15
CA VAL A 46 2.47 4.75 3.07
C VAL A 46 1.79 5.99 2.50
N LYS A 47 0.93 6.63 3.29
CA LYS A 47 0.35 7.93 2.93
C LYS A 47 1.41 9.00 3.10
N PHE A 48 1.66 9.77 2.05
CA PHE A 48 2.59 10.89 2.06
C PHE A 48 1.82 12.20 2.21
N ASN A 49 2.00 12.87 3.34
CA ASN A 49 1.27 14.10 3.66
C ASN A 49 2.00 15.38 3.20
N GLY A 50 3.08 15.22 2.43
CA GLY A 50 3.88 16.36 2.00
C GLY A 50 4.79 16.92 3.09
N THR A 51 5.36 18.08 2.82
CA THR A 51 6.25 18.79 3.76
C THR A 51 5.45 19.67 4.70
N LYS A 52 5.83 19.73 5.99
CA LYS A 52 5.17 20.61 6.99
C LYS A 52 5.50 22.07 6.79
N SER A 53 6.50 22.39 6.00
CA SER A 53 6.96 23.75 5.73
C SER A 53 7.18 23.97 4.25
N VAL A 54 7.10 25.23 3.82
CA VAL A 54 7.46 25.61 2.47
C VAL A 54 8.97 25.44 2.30
N LEU A 55 9.38 24.62 1.34
CA LEU A 55 10.79 24.42 0.99
C LEU A 55 11.25 25.49 0.02
N GLY A 56 12.42 26.11 0.31
CA GLY A 56 13.14 26.91 -0.68
C GLY A 56 13.73 26.02 -1.78
N ARG A 57 14.07 26.63 -2.92
CA ARG A 57 14.63 25.92 -4.08
C ARG A 57 15.86 25.07 -3.74
N ASP A 58 16.81 25.63 -3.01
CA ASP A 58 18.06 24.95 -2.65
C ASP A 58 17.81 23.76 -1.71
N GLN A 59 16.81 23.89 -0.82
CA GLN A 59 16.41 22.81 0.08
C GLN A 59 15.76 21.68 -0.69
N PHE A 60 14.90 21.99 -1.66
CA PHE A 60 14.27 21.03 -2.53
C PHE A 60 15.29 20.27 -3.40
N GLU A 61 16.24 20.99 -4.05
CA GLU A 61 17.30 20.36 -4.85
C GLU A 61 18.18 19.44 -3.99
N ARG A 62 18.52 19.85 -2.76
CA ARG A 62 19.28 19.00 -1.82
C ARG A 62 18.49 17.76 -1.42
N MET A 63 17.20 17.90 -1.17
CA MET A 63 16.31 16.76 -0.85
C MET A 63 16.31 15.76 -2.00
N ILE A 64 16.13 16.20 -3.24
CA ILE A 64 16.16 15.34 -4.43
C ILE A 64 17.50 14.60 -4.53
N GLN A 65 18.63 15.28 -4.33
CA GLN A 65 19.95 14.64 -4.37
C GLN A 65 20.12 13.56 -3.31
N LEU A 66 19.67 13.82 -2.08
CA LEU A 66 19.73 12.85 -0.99
C LEU A 66 18.81 11.63 -1.25
N MET A 67 17.63 11.87 -1.80
CA MET A 67 16.73 10.79 -2.22
C MET A 67 17.37 9.94 -3.32
N ASP A 68 17.93 10.54 -4.35
CA ASP A 68 18.60 9.83 -5.44
C ASP A 68 19.75 8.96 -4.92
N GLN A 69 20.65 9.53 -4.12
CA GLN A 69 21.75 8.78 -3.51
C GLN A 69 21.31 7.60 -2.65
N SER A 70 20.25 7.78 -1.88
CA SER A 70 19.77 6.76 -0.94
C SER A 70 18.94 5.68 -1.62
N LEU A 71 18.19 6.03 -2.65
CA LEU A 71 17.33 5.10 -3.38
C LEU A 71 18.09 4.35 -4.48
N SER A 72 19.17 4.91 -5.00
CA SER A 72 19.99 4.26 -6.05
C SER A 72 20.47 2.86 -5.65
N VAL A 73 20.73 2.62 -4.38
CA VAL A 73 21.13 1.30 -3.85
C VAL A 73 20.02 0.26 -4.07
N TYR A 74 18.76 0.64 -3.92
CA TYR A 74 17.61 -0.26 -4.08
C TYR A 74 17.19 -0.42 -5.54
N PHE A 75 17.32 0.63 -6.33
CA PHE A 75 16.91 0.61 -7.75
C PHE A 75 18.03 0.21 -8.72
N GLY A 76 19.26 0.11 -8.23
CA GLY A 76 20.40 -0.41 -8.99
C GLY A 76 20.29 -1.90 -9.33
N SER A 77 19.49 -2.66 -8.58
CA SER A 77 19.21 -4.08 -8.80
C SER A 77 17.72 -4.31 -9.07
N LYS A 78 17.42 -5.39 -9.81
CA LYS A 78 16.02 -5.79 -10.05
C LYS A 78 15.39 -6.29 -8.76
N GLY A 79 14.14 -5.87 -8.48
CA GLY A 79 13.35 -6.47 -7.42
C GLY A 79 12.70 -5.49 -6.47
N HIS A 80 13.27 -4.29 -6.26
CA HIS A 80 12.57 -3.20 -5.57
C HIS A 80 11.91 -2.28 -6.58
N GLN A 81 10.72 -1.77 -6.22
CA GLN A 81 9.98 -0.80 -7.01
C GLN A 81 9.25 0.16 -6.08
N LEU A 82 9.25 1.44 -6.43
CA LEU A 82 8.44 2.47 -5.83
C LEU A 82 7.38 2.91 -6.83
N GLN A 83 6.12 2.85 -6.42
CA GLN A 83 4.98 3.38 -7.17
C GLN A 83 4.41 4.56 -6.41
N VAL A 84 4.18 5.66 -7.11
CA VAL A 84 3.48 6.82 -6.55
C VAL A 84 2.06 6.79 -7.07
N VAL A 85 1.10 6.80 -6.14
CA VAL A 85 -0.33 6.86 -6.45
C VAL A 85 -0.85 8.21 -5.98
N PHE A 86 -1.37 8.97 -6.91
CA PHE A 86 -1.94 10.28 -6.65
C PHE A 86 -3.44 10.22 -6.85
N LYS A 87 -4.19 10.50 -5.78
CA LYS A 87 -5.65 10.56 -5.79
C LYS A 87 -6.05 12.03 -5.71
N ARG A 88 -6.94 12.46 -6.58
CA ARG A 88 -7.57 13.78 -6.54
C ARG A 88 -9.07 13.62 -6.46
N ASP A 89 -9.66 14.20 -5.43
CA ASP A 89 -11.10 14.27 -5.26
C ASP A 89 -11.60 15.70 -5.52
N LEU A 90 -12.67 15.83 -6.29
CA LEU A 90 -13.25 17.14 -6.59
C LEU A 90 -14.10 17.66 -5.41
N ASP A 91 -14.51 16.78 -4.52
CA ASP A 91 -15.26 17.13 -3.32
C ASP A 91 -14.33 17.24 -2.10
N ALA A 92 -13.91 18.46 -1.79
CA ALA A 92 -13.10 18.77 -0.63
C ALA A 92 -13.92 19.21 0.60
N THR A 93 -15.25 19.05 0.59
CA THR A 93 -16.14 19.51 1.65
C THR A 93 -15.72 19.02 3.04
N ALA A 94 -15.45 17.73 3.17
CA ALA A 94 -15.06 17.12 4.43
C ALA A 94 -13.76 17.71 5.01
N THR A 95 -12.78 17.96 4.15
CA THR A 95 -11.50 18.57 4.53
C THR A 95 -11.66 20.03 4.91
N LEU A 96 -12.45 20.80 4.16
CA LEU A 96 -12.76 22.20 4.48
C LEU A 96 -13.49 22.32 5.80
N GLU A 97 -14.50 21.49 6.05
CA GLU A 97 -15.25 21.45 7.32
C GLU A 97 -14.34 21.07 8.49
N SER A 98 -13.48 20.07 8.33
CA SER A 98 -12.51 19.69 9.35
C SER A 98 -11.57 20.83 9.72
N ASN A 99 -11.08 21.58 8.73
CA ASN A 99 -10.22 22.75 8.97
C ASN A 99 -10.98 23.90 9.65
N ALA A 100 -12.28 24.08 9.34
CA ALA A 100 -13.11 25.12 9.93
C ALA A 100 -13.47 24.87 11.40
N VAL A 101 -13.45 23.60 11.87
CA VAL A 101 -13.72 23.27 13.29
C VAL A 101 -12.87 24.11 14.24
N GLN A 102 -11.56 24.18 13.98
CA GLN A 102 -10.65 24.94 14.83
C GLN A 102 -10.93 26.45 14.78
N GLN A 103 -11.34 26.98 13.64
CA GLN A 103 -11.72 28.36 13.48
C GLN A 103 -13.00 28.69 14.26
N ARG A 104 -14.03 27.83 14.19
CA ARG A 104 -15.28 27.97 14.95
C ARG A 104 -15.02 27.93 16.46
N VAL A 105 -14.23 26.94 16.94
CA VAL A 105 -13.84 26.85 18.36
C VAL A 105 -13.12 28.12 18.83
N THR A 106 -12.26 28.68 17.99
CA THR A 106 -11.54 29.93 18.33
C THR A 106 -12.48 31.13 18.35
N ALA A 107 -13.41 31.24 17.39
CA ALA A 107 -14.42 32.26 17.34
C ALA A 107 -15.30 32.26 18.62
N ASP A 108 -15.76 31.07 19.01
CA ASP A 108 -16.58 30.88 20.23
C ASP A 108 -15.81 31.32 21.47
N ARG A 109 -14.55 30.90 21.61
CA ARG A 109 -13.69 31.28 22.75
C ARG A 109 -13.50 32.78 22.84
N LEU A 110 -13.35 33.45 21.72
CA LEU A 110 -13.15 34.91 21.64
C LEU A 110 -14.47 35.66 21.56
N LYS A 111 -15.63 34.97 21.59
CA LYS A 111 -16.99 35.55 21.47
C LYS A 111 -17.16 36.41 20.21
N LEU A 112 -16.60 35.95 19.11
CA LEU A 112 -16.70 36.60 17.79
C LEU A 112 -17.90 36.03 17.02
N ALA A 113 -18.76 36.90 16.51
CA ALA A 113 -19.89 36.52 15.65
C ALA A 113 -19.42 36.47 14.19
N VAL A 114 -18.61 35.44 13.85
CA VAL A 114 -18.01 35.27 12.51
C VAL A 114 -18.30 33.91 11.87
N HIS A 115 -19.28 33.15 12.43
CA HIS A 115 -19.63 31.84 11.92
C HIS A 115 -20.15 31.88 10.50
N ASP A 116 -20.96 32.89 10.18
CA ASP A 116 -21.48 33.14 8.84
C ASP A 116 -20.36 33.38 7.81
N LEU A 117 -19.29 34.08 8.19
CA LEU A 117 -18.12 34.31 7.34
C LEU A 117 -17.33 33.01 7.12
N ILE A 118 -17.24 32.16 8.14
CA ILE A 118 -16.59 30.85 8.02
C ILE A 118 -17.38 29.96 7.04
N ASP A 119 -18.71 29.93 7.16
CA ASP A 119 -19.60 29.12 6.32
C ASP A 119 -19.61 29.64 4.87
N GLU A 120 -19.65 30.95 4.66
CA GLU A 120 -19.49 31.55 3.34
C GLU A 120 -18.12 31.22 2.71
N GLY A 121 -17.06 31.27 3.53
CA GLY A 121 -15.72 30.91 3.13
C GLY A 121 -15.63 29.46 2.66
N ILE A 122 -16.23 28.51 3.38
CA ILE A 122 -16.28 27.10 3.00
C ILE A 122 -17.01 26.94 1.65
N ALA A 123 -18.23 27.53 1.54
CA ALA A 123 -19.01 27.44 0.33
C ALA A 123 -18.27 27.98 -0.90
N LYS A 124 -17.52 29.06 -0.73
CA LYS A 124 -16.73 29.65 -1.80
C LYS A 124 -15.49 28.82 -2.14
N TYR A 125 -14.79 28.25 -1.13
CA TYR A 125 -13.61 27.44 -1.37
C TYR A 125 -13.94 26.11 -2.06
N GLN A 126 -15.13 25.54 -1.85
CA GLN A 126 -15.58 24.32 -2.54
C GLN A 126 -15.50 24.41 -4.08
N GLU A 127 -15.58 25.61 -4.64
CA GLU A 127 -15.49 25.82 -6.08
C GLU A 127 -14.05 25.71 -6.63
N TYR A 128 -13.04 25.87 -5.77
CA TYR A 128 -11.64 26.02 -6.20
C TYR A 128 -10.66 25.03 -5.55
N VAL A 129 -11.08 24.35 -4.48
CA VAL A 129 -10.21 23.45 -3.72
C VAL A 129 -10.53 22.02 -4.05
N TYR A 130 -9.47 21.22 -4.16
CA TYR A 130 -9.54 19.78 -4.36
C TYR A 130 -8.90 19.07 -3.17
N ASP A 131 -9.39 17.89 -2.83
CA ASP A 131 -8.72 17.01 -1.88
C ASP A 131 -7.71 16.13 -2.63
N GLU A 132 -6.46 16.21 -2.23
CA GLU A 132 -5.37 15.48 -2.88
C GLU A 132 -4.66 14.59 -1.88
N GLU A 133 -4.53 13.34 -2.24
CA GLU A 133 -3.83 12.34 -1.44
C GLU A 133 -2.72 11.71 -2.27
N CYS A 134 -1.53 11.61 -1.67
CA CYS A 134 -0.40 10.93 -2.27
C CYS A 134 -0.06 9.68 -1.45
N TYR A 135 0.08 8.55 -2.13
CA TYR A 135 0.49 7.29 -1.54
C TYR A 135 1.75 6.79 -2.20
N LEU A 136 2.69 6.32 -1.39
CA LEU A 136 3.88 5.63 -1.83
C LEU A 136 3.68 4.14 -1.62
N VAL A 137 3.75 3.36 -2.70
CA VAL A 137 3.63 1.90 -2.66
C VAL A 137 5.01 1.30 -2.92
N PHE A 138 5.53 0.61 -1.92
CA PHE A 138 6.83 -0.03 -1.95
C PHE A 138 6.67 -1.50 -2.31
N TRP A 139 7.31 -1.93 -3.38
CA TRP A 139 7.28 -3.32 -3.82
C TRP A 139 8.63 -3.99 -3.63
N SER A 140 8.60 -5.23 -3.14
CA SER A 140 9.77 -6.12 -3.12
C SER A 140 9.39 -7.46 -3.74
N ARG A 141 10.12 -7.87 -4.76
CA ARG A 141 9.82 -9.07 -5.54
C ARG A 141 10.67 -10.25 -5.11
N PRO A 142 10.19 -11.50 -5.28
CA PRO A 142 10.96 -12.71 -4.94
C PRO A 142 12.31 -12.85 -5.66
N ILE A 143 12.53 -12.12 -6.75
CA ILE A 143 13.82 -12.10 -7.47
C ILE A 143 14.97 -11.56 -6.58
N LEU A 144 14.66 -10.90 -5.47
CA LEU A 144 15.63 -10.44 -4.46
C LEU A 144 16.20 -11.59 -3.62
N LEU A 145 15.55 -12.76 -3.63
CA LEU A 145 16.02 -13.94 -2.90
C LEU A 145 17.17 -14.60 -3.63
N ASP A 146 18.17 -15.00 -2.87
CA ASP A 146 19.26 -15.80 -3.40
C ASP A 146 18.76 -17.20 -3.80
N PRO A 147 19.45 -17.89 -4.74
CA PRO A 147 19.08 -19.24 -5.14
C PRO A 147 18.99 -20.23 -3.99
N SER A 148 19.82 -20.08 -2.94
CA SER A 148 19.79 -20.87 -1.72
C SER A 148 18.52 -20.60 -0.90
N GLU A 149 18.13 -19.36 -0.70
CA GLU A 149 16.91 -18.95 0.01
C GLU A 149 15.67 -19.44 -0.74
N THR A 150 15.63 -19.27 -2.06
CA THR A 150 14.55 -19.77 -2.90
C THR A 150 14.40 -21.30 -2.77
N ARG A 151 15.51 -22.05 -2.72
CA ARG A 151 15.49 -23.50 -2.51
C ARG A 151 15.01 -23.87 -1.11
N MET A 152 15.45 -23.16 -0.08
CA MET A 152 15.00 -23.37 1.30
C MET A 152 13.50 -23.10 1.43
N ALA A 153 13.01 -21.99 0.91
CA ALA A 153 11.59 -21.64 0.90
C ALA A 153 10.73 -22.73 0.21
N ARG A 154 11.17 -23.23 -0.94
CA ARG A 154 10.50 -24.31 -1.64
C ARG A 154 10.46 -25.61 -0.84
N ASN A 155 11.56 -25.97 -0.19
CA ASN A 155 11.63 -27.16 0.65
C ASN A 155 10.67 -27.08 1.84
N GLU A 156 10.55 -25.91 2.47
CA GLU A 156 9.62 -25.69 3.58
C GLU A 156 8.15 -25.79 3.13
N VAL A 157 7.81 -25.20 1.99
CA VAL A 157 6.46 -25.35 1.40
C VAL A 157 6.14 -26.82 1.15
N ASN A 158 7.09 -27.58 0.58
CA ASN A 158 6.89 -28.98 0.31
C ASN A 158 6.77 -29.84 1.59
N ALA A 159 7.56 -29.54 2.62
CA ALA A 159 7.45 -30.20 3.91
C ALA A 159 6.07 -29.94 4.53
N PHE A 160 5.65 -28.67 4.58
CA PHE A 160 4.36 -28.30 5.11
C PHE A 160 3.17 -28.99 4.41
N ARG A 161 3.23 -29.09 3.07
CA ARG A 161 2.19 -29.77 2.29
C ARG A 161 2.09 -31.25 2.64
N LYS A 162 3.22 -31.93 2.92
CA LYS A 162 3.24 -33.34 3.32
C LYS A 162 2.63 -33.57 4.70
N ASP A 163 2.92 -32.65 5.64
CA ASP A 163 2.47 -32.80 7.02
C ASP A 163 0.97 -32.49 7.21
N HIS A 164 0.37 -31.71 6.30
CA HIS A 164 -1.00 -31.20 6.49
C HIS A 164 -2.01 -31.73 5.49
N ASP A 165 -1.60 -32.63 4.60
CA ASP A 165 -2.46 -33.24 3.56
C ASP A 165 -3.34 -32.24 2.78
N TRP A 166 -2.79 -31.06 2.57
CA TRP A 166 -3.53 -29.93 2.00
C TRP A 166 -3.60 -30.05 0.48
N PRO A 167 -4.78 -29.80 -0.11
CA PRO A 167 -4.91 -29.79 -1.56
C PRO A 167 -3.94 -28.80 -2.17
N THR A 168 -3.40 -29.17 -3.32
CA THR A 168 -2.37 -28.44 -4.09
C THR A 168 -2.81 -27.05 -4.57
N MET A 169 -4.02 -26.63 -4.24
CA MET A 169 -4.56 -25.35 -4.67
C MET A 169 -4.09 -24.17 -3.80
N ARG A 170 -4.06 -23.01 -4.41
CA ARG A 170 -3.71 -21.69 -3.88
C ARG A 170 -4.12 -21.53 -2.43
N ASN A 171 -3.16 -21.62 -1.55
CA ASN A 171 -3.36 -21.40 -0.14
C ASN A 171 -2.41 -20.28 0.28
N ALA A 172 -2.92 -19.28 0.95
CA ALA A 172 -2.14 -18.16 1.48
C ALA A 172 -0.90 -18.65 2.26
N GLN A 173 -1.00 -19.77 2.97
CA GLN A 173 0.13 -20.37 3.69
C GLN A 173 1.28 -20.82 2.79
N ASN A 174 1.02 -21.16 1.55
CA ASN A 174 2.07 -21.49 0.59
C ASN A 174 2.87 -20.26 0.15
N LEU A 175 2.28 -19.07 0.24
CA LEU A 175 2.91 -17.81 -0.06
C LEU A 175 3.61 -17.23 1.16
N LEU A 176 3.00 -17.32 2.34
CA LEU A 176 3.54 -16.75 3.58
C LEU A 176 4.91 -17.34 3.98
N ARG A 177 5.16 -18.63 3.68
CA ARG A 177 6.45 -19.26 4.03
C ARG A 177 7.64 -18.71 3.25
N PRO A 178 7.56 -18.61 1.91
CA PRO A 178 8.63 -18.00 1.11
C PRO A 178 8.86 -16.52 1.44
N ILE A 179 7.80 -15.76 1.70
CA ILE A 179 7.90 -14.32 1.90
C ILE A 179 8.65 -13.94 3.17
N ARG A 180 8.72 -14.80 4.20
CA ARG A 180 9.49 -14.49 5.41
C ARG A 180 10.96 -14.19 5.12
N TYR A 181 11.55 -14.79 4.09
CA TYR A 181 12.92 -14.52 3.65
C TYR A 181 13.04 -13.15 2.95
N LEU A 182 11.92 -12.69 2.35
CA LEU A 182 11.84 -11.41 1.69
C LEU A 182 11.44 -10.29 2.66
N TYR A 183 10.75 -10.63 3.76
CA TYR A 183 10.10 -9.68 4.66
C TYR A 183 11.09 -8.70 5.29
N ASP A 184 12.20 -9.19 5.82
CA ASP A 184 13.22 -8.33 6.45
C ASP A 184 13.84 -7.34 5.46
N ARG A 185 14.08 -7.78 4.22
CA ARG A 185 14.59 -6.92 3.15
C ARG A 185 13.55 -5.87 2.77
N HIS A 186 12.29 -6.26 2.70
CA HIS A 186 11.18 -5.36 2.41
C HIS A 186 11.03 -4.30 3.51
N GLN A 187 11.04 -4.70 4.79
CA GLN A 187 10.95 -3.78 5.92
C GLN A 187 12.13 -2.81 5.96
N ALA A 188 13.35 -3.30 5.71
CA ALA A 188 14.53 -2.44 5.64
C ALA A 188 14.43 -1.41 4.52
N TYR A 189 13.89 -1.79 3.36
CA TYR A 189 13.64 -0.89 2.24
C TYR A 189 12.60 0.19 2.60
N VAL A 190 11.44 -0.22 3.13
CA VAL A 190 10.38 0.72 3.55
C VAL A 190 10.89 1.67 4.62
N ALA A 191 11.54 1.15 5.68
CA ALA A 191 12.08 1.96 6.75
C ALA A 191 13.09 2.99 6.23
N LYS A 192 14.01 2.58 5.35
CA LYS A 192 15.01 3.49 4.79
C LYS A 192 14.39 4.65 4.02
N VAL A 193 13.35 4.40 3.23
CA VAL A 193 12.67 5.48 2.48
C VAL A 193 11.84 6.36 3.40
N CYS A 194 11.17 5.78 4.40
CA CYS A 194 10.44 6.54 5.40
C CYS A 194 11.37 7.42 6.25
N ASP A 195 12.53 6.91 6.65
CA ASP A 195 13.53 7.67 7.41
C ASP A 195 14.05 8.88 6.61
N LEU A 196 14.23 8.71 5.30
CA LEU A 196 14.62 9.82 4.42
C LEU A 196 13.57 10.92 4.40
N SER A 197 12.30 10.55 4.42
CA SER A 197 11.18 11.50 4.46
C SER A 197 11.05 12.20 5.82
N LEU A 198 11.41 11.53 6.92
CA LEU A 198 11.33 12.09 8.28
C LEU A 198 12.50 12.98 8.65
N ILE A 199 13.70 12.73 8.13
CA ILE A 199 14.91 13.48 8.45
C ILE A 199 14.93 14.86 7.75
N HIS A 200 14.20 15.02 6.65
CA HIS A 200 14.26 16.22 5.80
C HIS A 200 12.94 16.98 5.71
N ILE A 201 11.92 16.57 6.45
CA ILE A 201 10.63 17.24 6.61
C ILE A 201 10.46 17.69 8.05
#